data_6f2264fefecc89c98c59980e0dbdff45
#
_entry.id   6f2264fefecc89c98c59980e0dbdff45
#
_cell.length_a   1.000
_cell.length_b   1.000
_cell.length_c   1.000
_cell.angle_alpha   90.00
_cell.angle_beta   90.00
_cell.angle_gamma   90.00
#
_symmetry.space_group_name_H-M   'P 1'
#
loop_
_entity.id
_entity.type
_entity.pdbx_description
1 polymer ?
#
loop_
_entity_poly.entity_id
_entity_poly.type
_entity_poly.pdbx_seq_one_letter_code
_entity_poly.pdbx_strand_id
1 'polypeptide(L)'
;MQRRHSLKAHAAVAALAGLSALPAHAQDTIKVGILHSLSGTMAISETVLKDTVLMAIDEINAKGGVLGKKLEPVVVDIASNWPLAAEKAKQLVSQDKVAVTFGCWTSSCRKSVLPVYEEANSLLYYPVQYEGEELSKNVFYTGAAPNQQAI
;
A
#
# COMPACT_ATOMS: atom_id res chain seq x y z
N MET A 1 61.45 42.23 -18.84
CA MET A 1 60.16 42.81 -18.40
C MET A 1 59.03 41.98 -19.01
N GLN A 2 58.59 40.91 -18.34
CA GLN A 2 57.38 40.10 -18.73
C GLN A 2 57.24 38.95 -17.75
N ARG A 3 56.59 39.13 -16.61
CA ARG A 3 56.03 38.07 -15.73
C ARG A 3 55.11 38.72 -14.72
N ARG A 4 53.89 39.03 -15.11
CA ARG A 4 52.83 39.44 -14.15
C ARG A 4 51.41 39.33 -14.73
N HIS A 5 51.02 38.29 -15.44
CA HIS A 5 49.58 38.13 -15.84
C HIS A 5 49.02 36.70 -15.81
N SER A 6 49.55 35.78 -15.01
CA SER A 6 49.02 34.42 -14.98
C SER A 6 48.42 33.94 -13.67
N LEU A 7 48.11 34.82 -12.74
CA LEU A 7 47.62 34.40 -11.38
C LEU A 7 46.17 34.84 -11.07
N LYS A 8 45.40 35.35 -12.05
CA LYS A 8 44.02 35.76 -11.79
C LYS A 8 42.94 34.88 -12.47
N ALA A 9 43.30 33.84 -13.20
CA ALA A 9 42.34 33.00 -13.94
C ALA A 9 41.95 31.71 -13.25
N HIS A 10 42.46 31.38 -12.09
CA HIS A 10 42.19 30.08 -11.41
C HIS A 10 41.29 30.18 -10.19
N ALA A 11 40.83 31.36 -9.80
CA ALA A 11 39.97 31.54 -8.62
C ALA A 11 38.47 31.51 -8.91
N ALA A 12 38.05 31.47 -10.17
CA ALA A 12 36.63 31.57 -10.55
C ALA A 12 35.94 30.21 -10.82
N VAL A 13 36.66 29.09 -10.87
CA VAL A 13 36.08 27.77 -11.18
C VAL A 13 35.74 26.95 -9.93
N ALA A 14 36.26 27.30 -8.76
CA ALA A 14 36.01 26.55 -7.53
C ALA A 14 34.68 26.90 -6.82
N ALA A 15 33.95 27.92 -7.27
CA ALA A 15 32.72 28.38 -6.58
C ALA A 15 31.40 27.75 -7.10
N LEU A 16 31.43 26.96 -8.18
CA LEU A 16 30.22 26.34 -8.76
C LEU A 16 30.01 24.86 -8.39
N ALA A 17 30.91 24.22 -7.65
CA ALA A 17 30.81 22.82 -7.30
C ALA A 17 30.11 22.56 -5.95
N GLY A 18 29.62 23.58 -5.28
CA GLY A 18 29.04 23.49 -3.91
C GLY A 18 27.51 23.43 -3.82
N LEU A 19 26.76 23.36 -4.94
CA LEU A 19 25.28 23.52 -4.89
C LEU A 19 24.49 22.28 -5.29
N SER A 20 24.85 21.09 -4.92
CA SER A 20 23.96 19.96 -5.23
C SER A 20 24.17 18.71 -4.37
N ALA A 21 23.97 18.86 -3.10
CA ALA A 21 23.58 17.75 -2.26
C ALA A 21 22.52 18.24 -1.29
N LEU A 22 21.36 18.61 -1.81
CA LEU A 22 20.14 18.56 -1.01
C LEU A 22 19.94 17.07 -0.70
N PRO A 23 19.88 16.66 0.59
CA PRO A 23 19.50 15.29 0.90
C PRO A 23 18.16 15.07 0.23
N ALA A 24 18.07 14.08 -0.67
CA ALA A 24 16.79 13.56 -1.11
C ALA A 24 16.11 13.03 0.15
N HIS A 25 15.28 13.85 0.77
CA HIS A 25 14.38 13.36 1.81
C HIS A 25 13.53 12.30 1.11
N ALA A 26 13.70 11.04 1.49
CA ALA A 26 12.77 10.00 1.12
C ALA A 26 11.38 10.58 1.45
N GLN A 27 10.56 10.80 0.44
CA GLN A 27 9.24 11.38 0.63
C GLN A 27 8.49 10.40 1.53
N ASP A 28 8.10 10.87 2.71
CA ASP A 28 7.36 10.09 3.69
C ASP A 28 6.09 9.57 3.02
N THR A 29 5.95 8.26 2.84
CA THR A 29 4.81 7.64 2.17
C THR A 29 3.86 7.01 3.20
N ILE A 30 2.59 6.84 2.81
CA ILE A 30 1.64 6.03 3.57
C ILE A 30 1.50 4.70 2.86
N LYS A 31 1.97 3.62 3.48
CA LYS A 31 1.86 2.28 2.91
C LYS A 31 0.45 1.75 3.02
N VAL A 32 -0.04 1.18 1.91
CA VAL A 32 -1.37 0.57 1.78
C VAL A 32 -1.20 -0.88 1.36
N GLY A 33 -1.65 -1.81 2.18
CA GLY A 33 -1.61 -3.24 1.90
C GLY A 33 -2.68 -3.65 0.88
N ILE A 34 -2.31 -4.51 -0.05
CA ILE A 34 -3.21 -5.12 -1.03
C ILE A 34 -3.04 -6.63 -0.95
N LEU A 35 -4.04 -7.30 -0.36
CA LEU A 35 -4.02 -8.71 0.00
C LEU A 35 -5.03 -9.48 -0.86
N HIS A 36 -4.59 -10.00 -1.99
CA HIS A 36 -5.43 -10.73 -2.94
C HIS A 36 -4.74 -11.96 -3.52
N SER A 37 -5.53 -12.93 -3.99
CA SER A 37 -5.00 -14.05 -4.77
C SER A 37 -4.66 -13.57 -6.18
N LEU A 38 -3.39 -13.50 -6.50
CA LEU A 38 -2.90 -13.17 -7.83
C LEU A 38 -2.54 -14.45 -8.62
N SER A 39 -2.52 -15.57 -7.92
CA SER A 39 -2.37 -16.93 -8.47
C SER A 39 -3.38 -17.88 -7.81
N GLY A 40 -3.50 -19.12 -8.34
CA GLY A 40 -4.48 -20.09 -7.88
C GLY A 40 -5.90 -19.84 -8.40
N THR A 41 -6.88 -20.52 -7.81
CA THR A 41 -8.27 -20.56 -8.32
C THR A 41 -9.02 -19.25 -8.24
N MET A 42 -8.67 -18.37 -7.29
CA MET A 42 -9.33 -17.07 -7.09
C MET A 42 -8.72 -15.95 -7.92
N ALA A 43 -7.59 -16.18 -8.59
CA ALA A 43 -6.89 -15.15 -9.35
C ALA A 43 -7.76 -14.47 -10.41
N ILE A 44 -8.65 -15.23 -11.06
CA ILE A 44 -9.59 -14.71 -12.07
C ILE A 44 -10.50 -13.58 -11.53
N SER A 45 -10.86 -13.65 -10.25
CA SER A 45 -11.72 -12.64 -9.60
C SER A 45 -10.91 -11.57 -8.87
N GLU A 46 -9.79 -11.94 -8.26
CA GLU A 46 -9.08 -11.06 -7.34
C GLU A 46 -8.03 -10.17 -8.02
N THR A 47 -7.54 -10.54 -9.21
CA THR A 47 -6.61 -9.68 -9.96
C THR A 47 -7.24 -8.33 -10.30
N VAL A 48 -8.50 -8.31 -10.69
CA VAL A 48 -9.24 -7.07 -11.00
C VAL A 48 -9.40 -6.19 -9.75
N LEU A 49 -9.61 -6.79 -8.58
CA LEU A 49 -9.70 -6.04 -7.33
C LEU A 49 -8.37 -5.35 -6.99
N LYS A 50 -7.26 -6.07 -7.13
CA LYS A 50 -5.92 -5.47 -6.99
C LYS A 50 -5.73 -4.31 -7.96
N ASP A 51 -6.06 -4.47 -9.23
CA ASP A 51 -5.91 -3.42 -10.24
C ASP A 51 -6.78 -2.19 -9.94
N THR A 52 -7.99 -2.40 -9.43
CA THR A 52 -8.89 -1.32 -8.98
C THR A 52 -8.28 -0.51 -7.84
N VAL A 53 -7.69 -1.16 -6.84
CA VAL A 53 -7.03 -0.46 -5.73
C VAL A 53 -5.81 0.30 -6.22
N LEU A 54 -5.00 -0.27 -7.12
CA LEU A 54 -3.85 0.41 -7.70
C LEU A 54 -4.27 1.65 -8.50
N MET A 55 -5.31 1.54 -9.32
CA MET A 55 -5.87 2.68 -10.06
C MET A 55 -6.31 3.80 -9.12
N ALA A 56 -7.02 3.46 -8.04
CA ALA A 56 -7.44 4.45 -7.04
C ALA A 56 -6.25 5.13 -6.35
N ILE A 57 -5.22 4.37 -6.01
CA ILE A 57 -3.97 4.90 -5.45
C ILE A 57 -3.30 5.88 -6.42
N ASP A 58 -3.22 5.54 -7.69
CA ASP A 58 -2.63 6.39 -8.72
C ASP A 58 -3.40 7.70 -8.87
N GLU A 59 -4.73 7.64 -8.89
CA GLU A 59 -5.58 8.84 -8.94
C GLU A 59 -5.41 9.74 -7.72
N ILE A 60 -5.35 9.17 -6.51
CA ILE A 60 -5.12 9.91 -5.27
C ILE A 60 -3.72 10.55 -5.32
N ASN A 61 -2.74 9.79 -5.75
CA ASN A 61 -1.36 10.26 -5.86
C ASN A 61 -1.21 11.39 -6.90
N ALA A 62 -1.93 11.31 -8.02
CA ALA A 62 -1.95 12.37 -9.03
C ALA A 62 -2.50 13.70 -8.45
N LYS A 63 -3.43 13.62 -7.50
CA LYS A 63 -4.03 14.77 -6.82
C LYS A 63 -3.22 15.26 -5.59
N GLY A 64 -2.03 14.72 -5.35
CA GLY A 64 -1.13 15.15 -4.26
C GLY A 64 -1.04 14.18 -3.08
N GLY A 65 -1.75 13.05 -3.11
CA GLY A 65 -1.74 12.05 -2.05
C GLY A 65 -2.69 12.39 -0.89
N VAL A 66 -2.44 11.81 0.26
CA VAL A 66 -3.22 11.99 1.49
C VAL A 66 -2.37 12.75 2.51
N LEU A 67 -2.88 13.86 3.04
CA LEU A 67 -2.15 14.73 3.97
C LEU A 67 -0.75 15.15 3.44
N GLY A 68 -0.64 15.36 2.13
CA GLY A 68 0.62 15.73 1.48
C GLY A 68 1.60 14.57 1.27
N LYS A 69 1.23 13.34 1.62
CA LYS A 69 2.04 12.14 1.45
C LYS A 69 1.49 11.27 0.32
N LYS A 70 2.39 10.69 -0.47
CA LYS A 70 1.99 9.70 -1.48
C LYS A 70 1.58 8.38 -0.83
N LEU A 71 0.61 7.71 -1.41
CA LEU A 71 0.28 6.33 -1.07
C LEU A 71 1.25 5.38 -1.77
N GLU A 72 1.77 4.42 -1.04
CA GLU A 72 2.69 3.39 -1.52
C GLU A 72 1.99 2.02 -1.41
N PRO A 73 1.65 1.37 -2.52
CA PRO A 73 1.02 0.06 -2.48
C PRO A 73 2.02 -1.03 -2.10
N VAL A 74 1.63 -1.89 -1.17
CA VAL A 74 2.35 -3.12 -0.81
C VAL A 74 1.47 -4.30 -1.21
N VAL A 75 1.77 -4.89 -2.35
CA VAL A 75 0.98 -5.97 -2.95
C VAL A 75 1.53 -7.32 -2.53
N VAL A 76 0.66 -8.21 -2.05
CA VAL A 76 1.01 -9.59 -1.70
C VAL A 76 0.06 -10.58 -2.37
N ASP A 77 0.62 -11.68 -2.88
CA ASP A 77 -0.14 -12.81 -3.41
C ASP A 77 -0.39 -13.83 -2.31
N ILE A 78 -1.66 -14.16 -2.09
CA ILE A 78 -2.07 -15.20 -1.14
C ILE A 78 -2.33 -16.56 -1.82
N ALA A 79 -2.15 -16.66 -3.13
CA ALA A 79 -2.20 -17.88 -3.93
C ALA A 79 -3.44 -18.75 -3.67
N SER A 80 -4.59 -18.17 -3.36
CA SER A 80 -5.83 -18.88 -2.97
C SER A 80 -5.63 -19.84 -1.79
N ASN A 81 -4.70 -19.51 -0.89
CA ASN A 81 -4.32 -20.33 0.26
C ASN A 81 -4.56 -19.52 1.56
N TRP A 82 -5.51 -19.98 2.37
CA TRP A 82 -5.95 -19.21 3.55
C TRP A 82 -4.92 -19.17 4.69
N PRO A 83 -4.18 -20.25 4.99
CA PRO A 83 -3.02 -20.16 5.89
C PRO A 83 -1.98 -19.13 5.43
N LEU A 84 -1.63 -19.12 4.14
CA LEU A 84 -0.72 -18.14 3.57
C LEU A 84 -1.30 -16.73 3.65
N ALA A 85 -2.62 -16.56 3.48
CA ALA A 85 -3.28 -15.26 3.66
C ALA A 85 -3.07 -14.69 5.05
N ALA A 86 -3.21 -15.50 6.10
CA ALA A 86 -2.94 -15.07 7.48
C ALA A 86 -1.46 -14.70 7.70
N GLU A 87 -0.54 -15.46 7.13
CA GLU A 87 0.90 -15.14 7.17
C GLU A 87 1.20 -13.81 6.47
N LYS A 88 0.66 -13.61 5.26
CA LYS A 88 0.84 -12.35 4.50
C LYS A 88 0.17 -11.16 5.17
N ALA A 89 -0.99 -11.34 5.80
CA ALA A 89 -1.62 -10.30 6.61
C ALA A 89 -0.70 -9.89 7.77
N LYS A 90 -0.12 -10.86 8.48
CA LYS A 90 0.84 -10.59 9.55
C LYS A 90 2.09 -9.87 9.04
N GLN A 91 2.62 -10.23 7.88
CA GLN A 91 3.72 -9.53 7.23
C GLN A 91 3.36 -8.06 6.98
N LEU A 92 2.23 -7.79 6.31
CA LEU A 92 1.77 -6.43 6.01
C LEU A 92 1.67 -5.54 7.25
N VAL A 93 1.09 -6.08 8.33
CA VAL A 93 0.83 -5.32 9.56
C VAL A 93 2.12 -5.13 10.38
N SER A 94 2.91 -6.20 10.59
CA SER A 94 4.01 -6.18 11.55
C SER A 94 5.35 -5.78 10.93
N GLN A 95 5.62 -6.14 9.67
CA GLN A 95 6.89 -5.89 8.99
C GLN A 95 6.79 -4.68 8.08
N ASP A 96 5.82 -4.67 7.16
CA ASP A 96 5.64 -3.59 6.20
C ASP A 96 5.01 -2.35 6.84
N LYS A 97 4.28 -2.52 7.96
CA LYS A 97 3.63 -1.47 8.75
C LYS A 97 2.66 -0.64 7.90
N VAL A 98 1.82 -1.33 7.14
CA VAL A 98 0.79 -0.66 6.34
C VAL A 98 -0.22 0.02 7.24
N ALA A 99 -0.72 1.18 6.83
CA ALA A 99 -1.74 1.93 7.57
C ALA A 99 -3.11 1.24 7.51
N VAL A 100 -3.38 0.55 6.40
CA VAL A 100 -4.65 -0.12 6.11
C VAL A 100 -4.41 -1.20 5.06
N THR A 101 -5.25 -2.25 5.05
CA THR A 101 -5.24 -3.28 4.02
C THR A 101 -6.57 -3.34 3.29
N PHE A 102 -6.54 -3.42 1.97
CA PHE A 102 -7.66 -3.81 1.11
C PHE A 102 -7.45 -5.25 0.67
N GLY A 103 -8.42 -6.12 0.93
CA GLY A 103 -8.15 -7.50 0.59
C GLY A 103 -9.24 -8.50 0.87
N CYS A 104 -8.93 -9.72 0.48
CA CYS A 104 -9.79 -10.88 0.41
C CYS A 104 -10.96 -10.72 -0.56
N TRP A 105 -11.41 -11.84 -1.09
CA TRP A 105 -12.63 -11.98 -1.87
C TRP A 105 -13.58 -12.99 -1.22
N THR A 106 -13.06 -14.12 -0.75
CA THR A 106 -13.85 -15.14 -0.06
C THR A 106 -13.98 -14.84 1.41
N SER A 107 -15.11 -15.22 2.02
CA SER A 107 -15.29 -15.18 3.47
C SER A 107 -14.29 -16.09 4.20
N SER A 108 -13.85 -17.18 3.57
CA SER A 108 -12.80 -18.04 4.12
C SER A 108 -11.46 -17.30 4.28
N CYS A 109 -11.08 -16.49 3.27
CA CYS A 109 -9.93 -15.60 3.40
C CYS A 109 -10.13 -14.62 4.55
N ARG A 110 -11.23 -13.85 4.54
CA ARG A 110 -11.51 -12.87 5.58
C ARG A 110 -11.42 -13.47 6.99
N LYS A 111 -12.07 -14.61 7.22
CA LYS A 111 -12.06 -15.29 8.51
C LYS A 111 -10.68 -15.79 8.93
N SER A 112 -9.82 -16.15 7.98
CA SER A 112 -8.46 -16.57 8.29
C SER A 112 -7.55 -15.42 8.68
N VAL A 113 -7.78 -14.21 8.14
CA VAL A 113 -6.96 -13.03 8.44
C VAL A 113 -7.51 -12.19 9.58
N LEU A 114 -8.79 -12.30 9.90
CA LEU A 114 -9.48 -11.52 10.93
C LEU A 114 -8.72 -11.49 12.27
N PRO A 115 -8.27 -12.63 12.84
CA PRO A 115 -7.55 -12.61 14.11
C PRO A 115 -6.27 -11.76 14.05
N VAL A 116 -5.58 -11.73 12.91
CA VAL A 116 -4.35 -10.94 12.73
C VAL A 116 -4.64 -9.44 12.85
N TYR A 117 -5.72 -8.98 12.20
CA TYR A 117 -6.10 -7.55 12.24
C TYR A 117 -6.63 -7.15 13.61
N GLU A 118 -7.36 -8.02 14.30
CA GLU A 118 -7.87 -7.78 15.66
C GLU A 118 -6.73 -7.72 16.68
N GLU A 119 -5.80 -8.67 16.66
CA GLU A 119 -4.64 -8.72 17.55
C GLU A 119 -3.74 -7.48 17.37
N ALA A 120 -3.51 -7.08 16.13
CA ALA A 120 -2.67 -5.93 15.81
C ALA A 120 -3.42 -4.59 15.91
N ASN A 121 -4.72 -4.58 16.17
CA ASN A 121 -5.60 -3.41 16.10
C ASN A 121 -5.43 -2.62 14.77
N SER A 122 -5.27 -3.35 13.68
CA SER A 122 -5.14 -2.84 12.32
C SER A 122 -6.46 -2.90 11.56
N LEU A 123 -6.52 -2.27 10.38
CA LEU A 123 -7.75 -2.13 9.61
C LEU A 123 -7.70 -2.97 8.32
N LEU A 124 -8.79 -3.72 8.09
CA LEU A 124 -9.08 -4.42 6.85
C LEU A 124 -10.32 -3.83 6.19
N TYR A 125 -10.21 -3.43 4.93
CA TYR A 125 -11.35 -3.12 4.07
C TYR A 125 -11.66 -4.34 3.20
N TYR A 126 -12.81 -4.96 3.49
CA TYR A 126 -13.30 -6.14 2.78
C TYR A 126 -14.30 -5.69 1.70
N PRO A 127 -13.95 -5.83 0.39
CA PRO A 127 -14.68 -5.14 -0.68
C PRO A 127 -15.90 -5.87 -1.21
N VAL A 128 -16.14 -7.11 -0.79
CA VAL A 128 -17.15 -8.00 -1.40
C VAL A 128 -18.32 -8.21 -0.46
N GLN A 129 -19.44 -8.73 -0.99
CA GLN A 129 -20.57 -9.18 -0.19
C GLN A 129 -20.19 -10.25 0.82
N TYR A 130 -20.90 -10.35 1.91
CA TYR A 130 -20.65 -11.30 2.99
C TYR A 130 -21.96 -11.81 3.59
N GLU A 131 -21.89 -12.86 4.40
CA GLU A 131 -23.05 -13.57 4.92
C GLU A 131 -23.81 -12.80 6.01
N GLY A 132 -23.25 -11.71 6.52
CA GLY A 132 -23.75 -11.01 7.70
C GLY A 132 -23.32 -11.71 8.99
N GLU A 133 -23.95 -11.31 10.12
CA GLU A 133 -23.76 -11.92 11.45
C GLU A 133 -22.29 -11.94 11.95
N GLU A 134 -21.43 -11.14 11.37
CA GLU A 134 -20.04 -10.95 11.78
C GLU A 134 -19.80 -9.45 12.00
N LEU A 135 -19.26 -9.10 13.14
CA LEU A 135 -18.92 -7.74 13.50
C LEU A 135 -17.52 -7.68 14.08
N SER A 136 -16.67 -6.89 13.47
CA SER A 136 -15.35 -6.55 14.00
C SER A 136 -15.09 -5.07 13.87
N LYS A 137 -14.55 -4.45 14.91
CA LYS A 137 -14.12 -3.05 14.87
C LYS A 137 -12.93 -2.82 13.92
N ASN A 138 -12.29 -3.91 13.50
CA ASN A 138 -11.10 -3.90 12.65
C ASN A 138 -11.42 -4.17 11.17
N VAL A 139 -12.69 -4.46 10.83
CA VAL A 139 -13.08 -4.75 9.44
C VAL A 139 -14.18 -3.80 8.97
N PHE A 140 -13.94 -3.17 7.85
CA PHE A 140 -14.95 -2.42 7.11
C PHE A 140 -15.54 -3.32 6.03
N TYR A 141 -16.78 -3.74 6.23
CA TYR A 141 -17.55 -4.53 5.27
C TYR A 141 -18.20 -3.57 4.27
N THR A 142 -17.62 -3.44 3.09
CA THR A 142 -18.07 -2.47 2.07
C THR A 142 -18.98 -3.09 1.02
N GLY A 143 -19.10 -4.42 0.99
CA GLY A 143 -20.02 -5.15 0.14
C GLY A 143 -21.41 -5.32 0.75
N ALA A 144 -22.35 -5.80 -0.07
CA ALA A 144 -23.74 -5.97 0.32
C ALA A 144 -23.92 -7.08 1.37
N ALA A 145 -24.75 -6.84 2.37
CA ALA A 145 -25.22 -7.84 3.31
C ALA A 145 -26.41 -8.65 2.73
N PRO A 146 -26.77 -9.82 3.31
CA PRO A 146 -27.81 -10.70 2.75
C PRO A 146 -29.16 -10.03 2.52
N ASN A 147 -29.59 -9.17 3.41
CA ASN A 147 -30.84 -8.42 3.27
C ASN A 147 -30.86 -7.40 2.12
N GLN A 148 -29.70 -7.12 1.54
CA GLN A 148 -29.57 -6.27 0.35
C GLN A 148 -29.46 -7.08 -0.95
N GLN A 149 -29.31 -8.39 -0.83
CA GLN A 149 -29.16 -9.30 -1.98
C GLN A 149 -30.38 -10.20 -2.20
N ALA A 150 -31.16 -10.47 -1.16
CA ALA A 150 -32.23 -11.48 -1.14
C ALA A 150 -33.64 -10.86 -1.06
N ILE A 151 -33.85 -9.72 -1.71
CA ILE A 151 -35.16 -9.07 -1.81
C ILE A 151 -35.81 -9.45 -3.14
#